data_9d818cb9e90b3371fa7b2034ed0ae3a8
#
_entry.id   9d818cb9e90b3371fa7b2034ed0ae3a8
#
_cell.length_a   1.000
_cell.length_b   1.000
_cell.length_c   1.000
_cell.angle_alpha   90.00
_cell.angle_beta   90.00
_cell.angle_gamma   90.00
#
_symmetry.space_group_name_H-M   'P 1'
#
loop_
_entity.id
_entity.type
_entity.pdbx_description
1 polymer ?
#
loop_
_entity_poly.entity_id
_entity_poly.type
_entity_poly.pdbx_seq_one_letter_code
_entity_poly.pdbx_strand_id
1 'polypeptide(L)'
;MNELTTDLKSLHEATLNNLKSSKANNTLRAYKSDFKDFGAFCAKHGLNSLPSEPKIVSLYLTHLSKNSKISTLRRRLVSISMVHKLKGHYLDTKHPIIIENLMGIRRVKGSIQKSKKPILINHLKSIINIINEQKIEEIKKSRDKTIILVGFGGGFRRTKLVS
;
A
#
# COMPACT_ATOMS: atom_id res chain seq x y z
N MET A 1 -8.48 -44.36 5.05
CA MET A 1 -7.37 -43.47 4.61
C MET A 1 -7.85 -42.22 3.85
N ASN A 2 -9.06 -42.17 3.28
CA ASN A 2 -9.56 -41.01 2.51
C ASN A 2 -10.13 -39.86 3.36
N GLU A 3 -10.66 -40.10 4.57
CA GLU A 3 -11.25 -39.05 5.43
C GLU A 3 -10.21 -38.07 5.99
N LEU A 4 -9.08 -38.59 6.46
CA LEU A 4 -7.99 -37.75 6.99
C LEU A 4 -7.38 -36.80 5.94
N THR A 5 -7.30 -37.25 4.68
CA THR A 5 -6.80 -36.41 3.58
C THR A 5 -7.81 -35.34 3.15
N THR A 6 -9.11 -35.64 3.26
CA THR A 6 -10.19 -34.68 2.98
C THR A 6 -10.24 -33.60 4.06
N ASP A 7 -10.09 -33.99 5.34
CA ASP A 7 -10.05 -33.05 6.47
C ASP A 7 -8.82 -32.11 6.41
N LEU A 8 -7.64 -32.62 6.09
CA LEU A 8 -6.44 -31.79 5.91
C LEU A 8 -6.57 -30.80 4.74
N LYS A 9 -7.24 -31.18 3.65
CA LYS A 9 -7.51 -30.25 2.53
C LYS A 9 -8.45 -29.15 2.96
N SER A 10 -9.54 -29.48 3.66
CA SER A 10 -10.50 -28.49 4.17
C SER A 10 -9.87 -27.52 5.15
N LEU A 11 -9.02 -28.03 6.05
CA LEU A 11 -8.24 -27.21 6.99
C LEU A 11 -7.23 -26.30 6.27
N HIS A 12 -6.59 -26.79 5.22
CA HIS A 12 -5.69 -26.00 4.40
C HIS A 12 -6.43 -24.84 3.70
N GLU A 13 -7.58 -25.12 3.07
CA GLU A 13 -8.41 -24.09 2.44
C GLU A 13 -8.93 -23.06 3.46
N ALA A 14 -9.41 -23.51 4.62
CA ALA A 14 -9.83 -22.64 5.71
C ALA A 14 -8.66 -21.75 6.17
N THR A 15 -7.46 -22.31 6.31
CA THR A 15 -6.26 -21.55 6.67
C THR A 15 -5.92 -20.48 5.63
N LEU A 16 -5.98 -20.82 4.33
CA LEU A 16 -5.76 -19.84 3.26
C LEU A 16 -6.82 -18.73 3.27
N ASN A 17 -8.07 -19.06 3.54
CA ASN A 17 -9.15 -18.08 3.65
C ASN A 17 -8.95 -17.17 4.88
N ASN A 18 -8.55 -17.71 6.02
CA ASN A 18 -8.19 -16.91 7.19
C ASN A 18 -7.01 -15.97 6.91
N LEU A 19 -5.99 -16.43 6.20
CA LEU A 19 -4.85 -15.59 5.80
C LEU A 19 -5.28 -14.45 4.85
N LYS A 20 -6.17 -14.73 3.91
CA LYS A 20 -6.76 -13.70 3.03
C LYS A 20 -7.59 -12.70 3.83
N SER A 21 -8.47 -13.19 4.70
CA SER A 21 -9.37 -12.37 5.54
C SER A 21 -8.63 -11.55 6.60
N SER A 22 -7.38 -11.91 6.92
CA SER A 22 -6.53 -11.14 7.85
C SER A 22 -6.16 -9.76 7.33
N LYS A 23 -6.45 -9.44 6.06
CA LYS A 23 -6.09 -8.18 5.40
C LYS A 23 -7.32 -7.52 4.80
N ALA A 24 -7.41 -6.20 4.93
CA ALA A 24 -8.46 -5.43 4.27
C ALA A 24 -8.37 -5.57 2.73
N ASN A 25 -9.52 -5.56 2.05
CA ASN A 25 -9.62 -5.70 0.59
C ASN A 25 -8.72 -4.71 -0.17
N ASN A 26 -8.61 -3.47 0.30
CA ASN A 26 -7.74 -2.48 -0.30
C ASN A 26 -6.25 -2.86 -0.19
N THR A 27 -5.86 -3.52 0.90
CA THR A 27 -4.50 -4.03 1.11
C THR A 27 -4.20 -5.17 0.12
N LEU A 28 -5.14 -6.11 -0.05
CA LEU A 28 -4.99 -7.20 -1.00
C LEU A 28 -4.91 -6.69 -2.45
N ARG A 29 -5.74 -5.68 -2.79
CA ARG A 29 -5.69 -5.01 -4.10
C ARG A 29 -4.34 -4.34 -4.33
N ALA A 30 -3.79 -3.66 -3.32
CA ALA A 30 -2.47 -3.05 -3.39
C ALA A 30 -1.37 -4.10 -3.58
N TYR A 31 -1.40 -5.22 -2.84
CA TYR A 31 -0.44 -6.31 -3.00
C TYR A 31 -0.47 -6.92 -4.40
N LYS A 32 -1.68 -7.15 -4.94
CA LYS A 32 -1.85 -7.66 -6.31
C LYS A 32 -1.25 -6.70 -7.35
N SER A 33 -1.52 -5.41 -7.22
CA SER A 33 -0.98 -4.38 -8.12
C SER A 33 0.55 -4.29 -8.01
N ASP A 34 1.09 -4.29 -6.79
CA ASP A 34 2.53 -4.23 -6.55
C ASP A 34 3.26 -5.44 -7.11
N PHE A 35 2.67 -6.64 -6.94
CA PHE A 35 3.27 -7.87 -7.46
C PHE A 35 3.19 -7.95 -8.99
N LYS A 36 2.11 -7.43 -9.60
CA LYS A 36 2.01 -7.32 -11.07
C LYS A 36 3.14 -6.50 -11.65
N ASP A 37 3.48 -5.38 -11.01
CA ASP A 37 4.58 -4.52 -11.41
C ASP A 37 5.96 -5.22 -11.28
N PHE A 38 6.17 -5.96 -10.18
CA PHE A 38 7.35 -6.80 -10.01
C PHE A 38 7.44 -7.91 -11.06
N GLY A 39 6.33 -8.56 -11.37
CA GLY A 39 6.24 -9.58 -12.42
C GLY A 39 6.61 -9.02 -13.81
N ALA A 40 6.11 -7.82 -14.12
CA ALA A 40 6.47 -7.14 -15.38
C ALA A 40 7.97 -6.81 -15.47
N PHE A 41 8.57 -6.36 -14.36
CA PHE A 41 10.02 -6.16 -14.28
C PHE A 41 10.78 -7.46 -14.52
N CYS A 42 10.40 -8.56 -13.85
CA CYS A 42 11.04 -9.86 -14.01
C CYS A 42 10.92 -10.38 -15.46
N ALA A 43 9.71 -10.32 -16.03
CA ALA A 43 9.48 -10.75 -17.42
C ALA A 43 10.34 -9.97 -18.42
N LYS A 44 10.46 -8.65 -18.25
CA LYS A 44 11.31 -7.80 -19.09
C LYS A 44 12.79 -8.22 -19.06
N HIS A 45 13.24 -8.79 -17.96
CA HIS A 45 14.66 -9.18 -17.76
C HIS A 45 14.90 -10.68 -17.82
N GLY A 46 13.90 -11.49 -18.22
CA GLY A 46 14.01 -12.95 -18.29
C GLY A 46 14.20 -13.61 -16.92
N LEU A 47 13.65 -13.01 -15.84
CA LEU A 47 13.79 -13.47 -14.45
C LEU A 47 12.49 -14.07 -13.94
N ASN A 48 12.59 -15.03 -13.00
CA ASN A 48 11.44 -15.59 -12.33
C ASN A 48 10.93 -14.65 -11.23
N SER A 49 9.63 -14.33 -11.28
CA SER A 49 8.99 -13.53 -10.24
C SER A 49 8.47 -14.37 -9.07
N LEU A 50 8.23 -15.69 -9.29
CA LEU A 50 7.68 -16.58 -8.26
C LEU A 50 8.08 -18.05 -8.55
N PRO A 51 8.87 -18.73 -7.70
CA PRO A 51 9.61 -18.11 -6.58
C PRO A 51 10.68 -17.14 -7.08
N SER A 52 11.02 -16.16 -6.26
CA SER A 52 12.06 -15.19 -6.56
C SER A 52 13.13 -15.16 -5.47
N GLU A 53 14.37 -14.95 -5.88
CA GLU A 53 15.50 -14.84 -4.97
C GLU A 53 15.63 -13.43 -4.38
N PRO A 54 16.24 -13.28 -3.17
CA PRO A 54 16.51 -11.97 -2.57
C PRO A 54 17.30 -11.03 -3.49
N LYS A 55 18.22 -11.55 -4.30
CA LYS A 55 19.00 -10.79 -5.27
C LYS A 55 18.12 -10.11 -6.33
N ILE A 56 17.14 -10.84 -6.88
CA ILE A 56 16.20 -10.32 -7.90
C ILE A 56 15.33 -9.22 -7.30
N VAL A 57 14.81 -9.44 -6.09
CA VAL A 57 14.04 -8.44 -5.37
C VAL A 57 14.88 -7.19 -5.11
N SER A 58 16.15 -7.33 -4.74
CA SER A 58 17.08 -6.21 -4.53
C SER A 58 17.29 -5.41 -5.81
N LEU A 59 17.49 -6.06 -6.97
CA LEU A 59 17.60 -5.40 -8.28
C LEU A 59 16.33 -4.60 -8.61
N TYR A 60 15.15 -5.17 -8.38
CA TYR A 60 13.89 -4.47 -8.58
C TYR A 60 13.75 -3.24 -7.68
N LEU A 61 14.11 -3.34 -6.40
CA LEU A 61 14.09 -2.20 -5.48
C LEU A 61 15.05 -1.10 -5.94
N THR A 62 16.22 -1.46 -6.46
CA THR A 62 17.18 -0.50 -7.05
C THR A 62 16.58 0.17 -8.28
N HIS A 63 15.95 -0.60 -9.17
CA HIS A 63 15.25 -0.04 -10.33
C HIS A 63 14.18 0.97 -9.93
N LEU A 64 13.30 0.60 -8.98
CA LEU A 64 12.25 1.49 -8.48
C LEU A 64 12.79 2.71 -7.74
N SER A 65 13.95 2.59 -7.12
CA SER A 65 14.54 3.68 -6.34
C SER A 65 14.78 4.94 -7.18
N LYS A 66 14.92 4.83 -8.50
CA LYS A 66 15.09 5.98 -9.39
C LYS A 66 13.95 7.00 -9.25
N ASN A 67 12.70 6.53 -9.19
CA ASN A 67 11.49 7.37 -9.23
C ASN A 67 10.58 7.21 -8.00
N SER A 68 10.94 6.40 -6.99
CA SER A 68 10.09 6.10 -5.86
C SER A 68 10.73 6.47 -4.53
N LYS A 69 9.87 6.78 -3.53
CA LYS A 69 10.30 7.05 -2.15
C LYS A 69 10.64 5.74 -1.44
N ILE A 70 11.49 5.83 -0.40
CA ILE A 70 11.88 4.67 0.40
C ILE A 70 10.67 3.95 1.06
N SER A 71 9.63 4.68 1.45
CA SER A 71 8.39 4.10 1.97
C SER A 71 7.67 3.23 0.94
N THR A 72 7.69 3.63 -0.34
CA THR A 72 7.15 2.84 -1.45
C THR A 72 7.96 1.55 -1.65
N LEU A 73 9.30 1.62 -1.60
CA LEU A 73 10.16 0.44 -1.73
C LEU A 73 9.88 -0.58 -0.63
N ARG A 74 9.76 -0.12 0.63
CA ARG A 74 9.41 -0.99 1.76
C ARG A 74 8.05 -1.65 1.58
N ARG A 75 7.03 -0.88 1.15
CA ARG A 75 5.70 -1.42 0.87
C ARG A 75 5.74 -2.48 -0.23
N ARG A 76 6.47 -2.23 -1.32
CA ARG A 76 6.66 -3.19 -2.42
C ARG A 76 7.32 -4.48 -1.94
N LEU A 77 8.36 -4.39 -1.11
CA LEU A 77 9.00 -5.56 -0.51
C LEU A 77 8.01 -6.41 0.30
N VAL A 78 7.19 -5.76 1.14
CA VAL A 78 6.15 -6.45 1.92
C VAL A 78 5.11 -7.10 1.00
N SER A 79 4.71 -6.43 -0.08
CA SER A 79 3.75 -6.97 -1.05
C SER A 79 4.29 -8.24 -1.75
N ILE A 80 5.55 -8.20 -2.18
CA ILE A 80 6.22 -9.35 -2.83
C ILE A 80 6.31 -10.52 -1.85
N SER A 81 6.76 -10.27 -0.63
CA SER A 81 6.87 -11.30 0.43
C SER A 81 5.50 -11.93 0.74
N MET A 82 4.45 -11.12 0.82
CA MET A 82 3.11 -11.63 1.10
C MET A 82 2.60 -12.55 -0.02
N VAL A 83 2.83 -12.19 -1.28
CA VAL A 83 2.43 -13.04 -2.42
C VAL A 83 3.22 -14.36 -2.39
N HIS A 84 4.52 -14.33 -2.12
CA HIS A 84 5.32 -15.55 -1.94
C HIS A 84 4.73 -16.45 -0.87
N LYS A 85 4.44 -15.88 0.31
CA LYS A 85 3.85 -16.62 1.44
C LYS A 85 2.50 -17.24 1.07
N LEU A 86 1.61 -16.51 0.38
CA LEU A 86 0.31 -17.02 -0.05
C LEU A 86 0.40 -18.12 -1.10
N LYS A 87 1.52 -18.19 -1.83
CA LYS A 87 1.80 -19.22 -2.83
C LYS A 87 2.68 -20.37 -2.31
N GLY A 88 2.92 -20.40 -0.98
CA GLY A 88 3.71 -21.47 -0.34
C GLY A 88 5.23 -21.35 -0.53
N HIS A 89 5.72 -20.19 -1.00
CA HIS A 89 7.15 -19.94 -1.18
C HIS A 89 7.71 -19.08 -0.06
N TYR A 90 8.94 -19.37 0.34
CA TYR A 90 9.67 -18.54 1.28
C TYR A 90 10.50 -17.48 0.56
N LEU A 91 10.42 -16.24 1.02
CA LEU A 91 11.28 -15.14 0.61
C LEU A 91 11.87 -14.47 1.85
N ASP A 92 13.19 -14.56 2.00
CA ASP A 92 13.89 -13.88 3.10
C ASP A 92 14.01 -12.37 2.82
N THR A 93 13.10 -11.62 3.38
CA THR A 93 13.10 -10.14 3.28
C THR A 93 14.15 -9.47 4.18
N LYS A 94 14.75 -10.24 5.11
CA LYS A 94 15.83 -9.78 5.99
C LYS A 94 17.21 -10.15 5.45
N HIS A 95 17.28 -10.77 4.28
CA HIS A 95 18.56 -11.12 3.64
C HIS A 95 19.46 -9.88 3.52
N PRO A 96 20.77 -9.97 3.84
CA PRO A 96 21.69 -8.84 3.85
C PRO A 96 21.64 -8.00 2.57
N ILE A 97 21.58 -8.65 1.40
CA ILE A 97 21.53 -7.97 0.10
C ILE A 97 20.32 -7.02 -0.03
N ILE A 98 19.17 -7.34 0.57
CA ILE A 98 17.99 -6.48 0.55
C ILE A 98 18.14 -5.34 1.56
N ILE A 99 18.56 -5.68 2.79
CA ILE A 99 18.66 -4.71 3.87
C ILE A 99 19.73 -3.66 3.57
N GLU A 100 20.92 -4.08 3.18
CA GLU A 100 22.03 -3.19 2.86
C GLU A 100 21.73 -2.30 1.65
N ASN A 101 21.09 -2.86 0.61
CA ASN A 101 20.64 -2.09 -0.54
C ASN A 101 19.63 -0.99 -0.13
N LEU A 102 18.60 -1.34 0.68
CA LEU A 102 17.65 -0.35 1.18
C LEU A 102 18.32 0.71 2.06
N MET A 103 19.32 0.32 2.87
CA MET A 103 20.10 1.27 3.68
C MET A 103 20.92 2.21 2.77
N GLY A 104 21.58 1.67 1.73
CA GLY A 104 22.32 2.46 0.75
C GLY A 104 21.41 3.46 0.04
N ILE A 105 20.27 3.00 -0.49
CA ILE A 105 19.28 3.87 -1.15
C ILE A 105 18.79 4.97 -0.19
N ARG A 106 18.56 4.64 1.10
CA ARG A 106 18.14 5.61 2.11
C ARG A 106 19.18 6.68 2.37
N ARG A 107 20.47 6.31 2.43
CA ARG A 107 21.58 7.26 2.63
C ARG A 107 21.69 8.22 1.45
N VAL A 108 21.61 7.73 0.22
CA VAL A 108 21.75 8.55 -0.99
C VAL A 108 20.54 9.47 -1.19
N LYS A 109 19.32 8.97 -1.02
CA LYS A 109 18.08 9.74 -1.27
C LYS A 109 17.61 10.59 -0.09
N GLY A 110 18.13 10.34 1.09
CA GLY A 110 17.55 10.86 2.34
C GLY A 110 16.26 10.12 2.71
N SER A 111 15.85 10.30 3.96
CA SER A 111 14.62 9.68 4.49
C SER A 111 13.61 10.70 4.99
N ILE A 112 13.86 11.98 4.78
CA ILE A 112 13.01 13.04 5.29
C ILE A 112 11.66 13.01 4.56
N GLN A 113 10.64 12.60 5.29
CA GLN A 113 9.27 12.68 4.82
C GLN A 113 8.73 14.07 5.13
N LYS A 114 8.55 14.89 4.08
CA LYS A 114 7.86 16.18 4.27
C LYS A 114 6.43 15.90 4.71
N SER A 115 6.11 16.16 5.97
CA SER A 115 4.75 16.11 6.47
C SER A 115 3.90 17.24 5.83
N LYS A 116 2.61 16.98 5.65
CA LYS A 116 1.67 18.03 5.27
C LYS A 116 1.48 18.98 6.42
N LYS A 117 1.36 20.28 6.13
CA LYS A 117 0.99 21.26 7.14
C LYS A 117 -0.44 21.00 7.61
N PRO A 118 -0.74 21.12 8.91
CA PRO A 118 -2.11 21.00 9.40
C PRO A 118 -2.97 22.14 8.86
N ILE A 119 -4.25 21.87 8.63
CA ILE A 119 -5.23 22.90 8.33
C ILE A 119 -5.56 23.61 9.64
N LEU A 120 -5.29 24.91 9.70
CA LEU A 120 -5.64 25.77 10.83
C LEU A 120 -7.04 26.38 10.62
N ILE A 121 -7.63 26.90 11.70
CA ILE A 121 -8.96 27.53 11.68
C ILE A 121 -9.04 28.67 10.63
N ASN A 122 -7.97 29.44 10.46
CA ASN A 122 -7.95 30.51 9.44
C ASN A 122 -8.06 29.96 8.03
N HIS A 123 -7.39 28.83 7.72
CA HIS A 123 -7.53 28.15 6.43
C HIS A 123 -8.95 27.62 6.24
N LEU A 124 -9.57 27.09 7.28
CA LEU A 124 -10.94 26.61 7.24
C LEU A 124 -11.91 27.76 6.91
N LYS A 125 -11.79 28.92 7.59
CA LYS A 125 -12.59 30.11 7.30
C LYS A 125 -12.43 30.55 5.85
N SER A 126 -11.20 30.60 5.34
CA SER A 126 -10.95 30.97 3.95
C SER A 126 -11.62 29.99 2.94
N ILE A 127 -11.57 28.68 3.22
CA ILE A 127 -12.24 27.68 2.36
C ILE A 127 -13.76 27.89 2.38
N ILE A 128 -14.37 28.13 3.54
CA ILE A 128 -15.81 28.38 3.65
C ILE A 128 -16.22 29.64 2.90
N ASN A 129 -15.42 30.72 3.00
CA ASN A 129 -15.70 31.95 2.25
C ASN A 129 -15.65 31.72 0.72
N ILE A 130 -14.63 31.00 0.24
CA ILE A 130 -14.53 30.64 -1.19
C ILE A 130 -15.76 29.85 -1.65
N ILE A 131 -16.26 28.88 -0.84
CA ILE A 131 -17.46 28.12 -1.18
C ILE A 131 -18.70 29.05 -1.27
N ASN A 132 -18.80 30.04 -0.38
CA ASN A 132 -19.91 31.00 -0.39
C ASN A 132 -19.93 31.85 -1.69
N GLU A 133 -18.76 32.23 -2.18
CA GLU A 133 -18.59 33.07 -3.37
C GLU A 133 -18.77 32.30 -4.69
N GLN A 134 -18.72 30.96 -4.65
CA GLN A 134 -18.89 30.13 -5.86
C GLN A 134 -20.32 30.29 -6.43
N LYS A 135 -20.43 30.38 -7.74
CA LYS A 135 -21.72 30.39 -8.47
C LYS A 135 -22.23 28.96 -8.71
N ILE A 136 -22.56 28.26 -7.63
CA ILE A 136 -23.12 26.92 -7.66
C ILE A 136 -24.42 26.87 -6.82
N GLU A 137 -25.22 25.81 -7.01
CA GLU A 137 -26.45 25.60 -6.28
C GLU A 137 -26.24 25.63 -4.77
N GLU A 138 -27.15 26.24 -4.02
CA GLU A 138 -27.06 26.36 -2.55
C GLU A 138 -27.01 24.99 -1.83
N ILE A 139 -27.66 23.97 -2.37
CA ILE A 139 -27.60 22.60 -1.84
C ILE A 139 -26.17 22.07 -1.92
N LYS A 140 -25.46 22.31 -3.01
CA LYS A 140 -24.06 21.89 -3.18
C LYS A 140 -23.14 22.64 -2.23
N LYS A 141 -23.33 23.94 -2.06
CA LYS A 141 -22.58 24.74 -1.07
C LYS A 141 -22.78 24.21 0.34
N SER A 142 -24.04 23.95 0.71
CA SER A 142 -24.40 23.44 2.05
C SER A 142 -23.75 22.08 2.30
N ARG A 143 -23.84 21.16 1.34
CA ARG A 143 -23.19 19.84 1.41
C ARG A 143 -21.67 19.97 1.60
N ASP A 144 -21.01 20.78 0.78
CA ASP A 144 -19.56 20.90 0.79
C ASP A 144 -19.06 21.54 2.09
N LYS A 145 -19.76 22.57 2.60
CA LYS A 145 -19.50 23.14 3.94
C LYS A 145 -19.65 22.10 5.04
N THR A 146 -20.74 21.33 5.02
CA THR A 146 -21.01 20.29 6.03
C THR A 146 -19.92 19.25 6.05
N ILE A 147 -19.51 18.72 4.88
CA ILE A 147 -18.43 17.74 4.78
C ILE A 147 -17.12 18.29 5.37
N ILE A 148 -16.76 19.53 5.04
CA ILE A 148 -15.53 20.16 5.49
C ILE A 148 -15.57 20.42 7.01
N LEU A 149 -16.69 20.97 7.52
CA LEU A 149 -16.81 21.31 8.95
C LEU A 149 -16.86 20.05 9.82
N VAL A 150 -17.63 19.04 9.42
CA VAL A 150 -17.71 17.75 10.13
C VAL A 150 -16.36 17.03 10.05
N GLY A 151 -15.73 17.03 8.88
CA GLY A 151 -14.42 16.44 8.69
C GLY A 151 -13.31 17.08 9.54
N PHE A 152 -13.34 18.41 9.64
CA PHE A 152 -12.38 19.16 10.45
C PHE A 152 -12.65 18.99 11.96
N GLY A 153 -13.90 19.17 12.41
CA GLY A 153 -14.27 19.09 13.82
C GLY A 153 -14.12 17.68 14.41
N GLY A 154 -14.45 16.65 13.63
CA GLY A 154 -14.32 15.25 14.05
C GLY A 154 -12.98 14.60 13.73
N GLY A 155 -12.08 15.28 13.02
CA GLY A 155 -10.81 14.71 12.58
C GLY A 155 -10.97 13.48 11.70
N PHE A 156 -12.09 13.37 10.99
CA PHE A 156 -12.43 12.19 10.21
C PHE A 156 -11.58 12.04 8.94
N ARG A 157 -11.25 10.79 8.60
CA ARG A 157 -10.70 10.47 7.28
C ARG A 157 -11.80 10.58 6.21
N ARG A 158 -11.45 11.05 5.01
CA ARG A 158 -12.38 11.17 3.88
C ARG A 158 -13.29 9.94 3.68
N THR A 159 -12.73 8.74 3.80
CA THR A 159 -13.49 7.48 3.62
C THR A 159 -14.58 7.27 4.66
N LYS A 160 -14.53 7.96 5.80
CA LYS A 160 -15.57 7.91 6.85
C LYS A 160 -16.63 8.99 6.70
N LEU A 161 -16.38 9.99 5.84
CA LEU A 161 -17.34 11.08 5.56
C LEU A 161 -18.26 10.77 4.38
N VAL A 162 -17.86 9.83 3.50
CA VAL A 162 -18.54 9.54 2.24
C VAL A 162 -18.89 8.05 2.07
N SER A 163 -18.81 7.27 3.15
CA SER A 163 -19.20 5.83 3.18
C SER A 163 -20.64 5.67 3.58
#